data_38a1274d82bcef5439e030df9cb09b77
#
_entry.id   38a1274d82bcef5439e030df9cb09b77
#
_cell.length_a   1.000
_cell.length_b   1.000
_cell.length_c   1.000
_cell.angle_alpha   90.00
_cell.angle_beta   90.00
_cell.angle_gamma   90.00
#
_symmetry.space_group_name_H-M   'P 1'
#
loop_
_entity.id
_entity.type
_entity.pdbx_description
1 polymer ?
#
loop_
_entity_poly.entity_id
_entity_poly.type
_entity_poly.pdbx_seq_one_letter_code
_entity_poly.pdbx_strand_id
1 'polypeptide(L)'
;MTAAPLSIAQLNSMDRATFVARFGGVYERSPWVAEQAWHAQPFADREALERAMQGVVLEAGQARQLELLRMHPPLGTRLKLSDYSRTEQADAGLLEAAAAERRELETLNRDYERKFGFPFILAVRNVSLSSILNSCRTRINADAKSEFDETLRQVFKIAGFRLADLVG
;
A
#
# COMPACT_ATOMS: atom_id res chain seq x y z
N MET A 1 7.03 -12.50 -16.70
CA MET A 1 5.67 -12.52 -17.31
C MET A 1 4.64 -12.28 -16.23
N THR A 2 3.96 -11.17 -16.26
CA THR A 2 2.77 -10.97 -15.44
C THR A 2 1.65 -11.82 -16.04
N ALA A 3 1.04 -12.69 -15.24
CA ALA A 3 -0.13 -13.43 -15.66
C ALA A 3 -1.25 -12.44 -16.08
N ALA A 4 -2.02 -12.79 -17.10
CA ALA A 4 -3.16 -11.97 -17.51
C ALA A 4 -4.12 -11.74 -16.33
N PRO A 5 -4.77 -10.56 -16.23
CA PRO A 5 -5.77 -10.32 -15.21
C PRO A 5 -6.90 -11.34 -15.28
N LEU A 6 -7.41 -11.72 -14.12
CA LEU A 6 -8.50 -12.68 -14.00
C LEU A 6 -9.83 -12.04 -14.39
N SER A 7 -10.67 -12.81 -15.08
CA SER A 7 -12.08 -12.41 -15.23
C SER A 7 -12.86 -12.63 -13.93
N ILE A 8 -13.97 -11.94 -13.77
CA ILE A 8 -14.88 -12.10 -12.62
C ILE A 8 -15.41 -13.55 -12.53
N ALA A 9 -15.67 -14.21 -13.65
CA ALA A 9 -16.09 -15.61 -13.66
C ALA A 9 -15.00 -16.54 -13.09
N GLN A 10 -13.74 -16.33 -13.50
CA GLN A 10 -12.60 -17.08 -12.95
C GLN A 10 -12.42 -16.81 -11.45
N LEU A 11 -12.52 -15.56 -11.03
CA LEU A 11 -12.47 -15.17 -9.62
C LEU A 11 -13.53 -15.92 -8.78
N ASN A 12 -14.77 -15.92 -9.25
CA ASN A 12 -15.90 -16.54 -8.54
C ASN A 12 -15.90 -18.08 -8.58
N SER A 13 -15.09 -18.69 -9.42
CA SER A 13 -14.93 -20.14 -9.48
C SER A 13 -13.83 -20.68 -8.55
N MET A 14 -13.08 -19.81 -7.88
CA MET A 14 -11.98 -20.21 -7.03
C MET A 14 -12.46 -20.82 -5.72
N ASP A 15 -11.86 -21.94 -5.33
CA ASP A 15 -11.94 -22.40 -3.96
C ASP A 15 -11.17 -21.46 -3.00
N ARG A 16 -11.37 -21.64 -1.71
CA ARG A 16 -10.76 -20.78 -0.70
C ARG A 16 -9.23 -20.78 -0.78
N ALA A 17 -8.61 -21.93 -0.94
CA ALA A 17 -7.15 -22.06 -0.97
C ALA A 17 -6.55 -21.32 -2.16
N THR A 18 -7.13 -21.50 -3.35
CA THR A 18 -6.71 -20.80 -4.57
C THR A 18 -6.92 -19.29 -4.45
N PHE A 19 -8.06 -18.88 -3.91
CA PHE A 19 -8.38 -17.47 -3.69
C PHE A 19 -7.36 -16.82 -2.74
N VAL A 20 -7.08 -17.43 -1.60
CA VAL A 20 -6.10 -16.92 -0.63
C VAL A 20 -4.69 -16.91 -1.22
N ALA A 21 -4.30 -17.92 -1.96
CA ALA A 21 -3.01 -17.94 -2.65
C ALA A 21 -2.86 -16.78 -3.65
N ARG A 22 -3.95 -16.38 -4.32
CA ARG A 22 -3.95 -15.32 -5.32
C ARG A 22 -4.05 -13.92 -4.70
N PHE A 23 -4.90 -13.74 -3.72
CA PHE A 23 -5.26 -12.43 -3.14
C PHE A 23 -4.70 -12.17 -1.74
N GLY A 24 -4.10 -13.17 -1.11
CA GLY A 24 -3.56 -13.04 0.25
C GLY A 24 -2.43 -12.01 0.40
N GLY A 25 -1.76 -11.65 -0.69
CA GLY A 25 -0.73 -10.61 -0.74
C GLY A 25 -1.24 -9.21 -1.06
N VAL A 26 -2.55 -9.03 -1.30
CA VAL A 26 -3.14 -7.71 -1.61
C VAL A 26 -2.97 -6.76 -0.42
N TYR A 27 -3.21 -7.23 0.79
CA TYR A 27 -2.87 -6.53 2.03
C TYR A 27 -1.57 -7.09 2.59
N GLU A 28 -0.64 -6.21 2.90
CA GLU A 28 0.74 -6.57 3.27
C GLU A 28 0.78 -7.57 4.42
N ARG A 29 1.35 -8.76 4.17
CA ARG A 29 1.49 -9.85 5.14
C ARG A 29 0.24 -10.14 5.98
N SER A 30 -0.94 -9.91 5.38
CA SER A 30 -2.23 -10.03 6.05
C SER A 30 -3.20 -10.88 5.24
N PRO A 31 -2.89 -12.17 5.02
CA PRO A 31 -3.73 -13.07 4.21
C PRO A 31 -5.13 -13.26 4.80
N TRP A 32 -5.30 -13.01 6.10
CA TRP A 32 -6.59 -13.07 6.79
C TRP A 32 -7.67 -12.19 6.16
N VAL A 33 -7.27 -11.10 5.48
CA VAL A 33 -8.22 -10.22 4.77
C VAL A 33 -8.84 -10.97 3.59
N ALA A 34 -8.03 -11.64 2.77
CA ALA A 34 -8.52 -12.48 1.67
C ALA A 34 -9.31 -13.69 2.19
N GLU A 35 -8.84 -14.32 3.27
CA GLU A 35 -9.52 -15.47 3.89
C GLU A 35 -10.96 -15.15 4.30
N GLN A 36 -11.19 -13.98 4.88
CA GLN A 36 -12.53 -13.53 5.28
C GLN A 36 -13.35 -13.02 4.09
N ALA A 37 -12.73 -12.27 3.18
CA ALA A 37 -13.41 -11.74 1.99
C ALA A 37 -13.93 -12.85 1.07
N TRP A 38 -13.29 -14.03 1.03
CA TRP A 38 -13.74 -15.15 0.23
C TRP A 38 -15.20 -15.56 0.52
N HIS A 39 -15.65 -15.42 1.76
CA HIS A 39 -17.03 -15.74 2.15
C HIS A 39 -18.08 -14.82 1.53
N ALA A 40 -17.68 -13.68 0.96
CA ALA A 40 -18.58 -12.74 0.29
C ALA A 40 -18.83 -13.08 -1.20
N GLN A 41 -18.26 -14.17 -1.72
CA GLN A 41 -18.53 -14.62 -3.08
C GLN A 41 -20.02 -14.96 -3.26
N PRO A 42 -20.58 -14.80 -4.47
CA PRO A 42 -19.93 -14.29 -5.69
C PRO A 42 -19.80 -12.76 -5.73
N PHE A 43 -18.73 -12.25 -6.33
CA PHE A 43 -18.53 -10.84 -6.58
C PHE A 43 -19.11 -10.44 -7.94
N ALA A 44 -19.79 -9.29 -7.99
CA ALA A 44 -20.36 -8.77 -9.25
C ALA A 44 -19.28 -8.18 -10.16
N ASP A 45 -18.28 -7.55 -9.56
CA ASP A 45 -17.18 -6.84 -10.22
C ASP A 45 -15.97 -6.77 -9.28
N ARG A 46 -14.86 -6.20 -9.78
CA ARG A 46 -13.64 -5.99 -8.99
C ARG A 46 -13.88 -5.05 -7.79
N GLU A 47 -14.70 -4.04 -7.98
CA GLU A 47 -15.07 -3.07 -6.95
C GLU A 47 -15.84 -3.74 -5.80
N ALA A 48 -16.64 -4.75 -6.08
CA ALA A 48 -17.31 -5.56 -5.05
C ALA A 48 -16.31 -6.35 -4.21
N LEU A 49 -15.28 -6.94 -4.83
CA LEU A 49 -14.18 -7.59 -4.11
C LEU A 49 -13.41 -6.59 -3.25
N GLU A 50 -13.08 -5.42 -3.82
CA GLU A 50 -12.38 -4.36 -3.09
C GLU A 50 -13.15 -3.91 -1.85
N ARG A 51 -14.45 -3.64 -1.99
CA ARG A 51 -15.33 -3.29 -0.86
C ARG A 51 -15.42 -4.40 0.19
N ALA A 52 -15.49 -5.66 -0.24
CA ALA A 52 -15.51 -6.79 0.69
C ALA A 52 -14.23 -6.87 1.52
N MET A 53 -13.06 -6.70 0.89
CA MET A 53 -11.78 -6.69 1.59
C MET A 53 -11.64 -5.48 2.52
N GLN A 54 -12.05 -4.29 2.09
CA GLN A 54 -12.08 -3.09 2.95
C GLN A 54 -12.99 -3.29 4.16
N GLY A 55 -14.17 -3.87 3.96
CA GLY A 55 -15.11 -4.21 5.04
C GLY A 55 -14.49 -5.12 6.08
N VAL A 56 -13.77 -6.15 5.67
CA VAL A 56 -13.04 -7.06 6.58
C VAL A 56 -12.05 -6.28 7.45
N VAL A 57 -11.29 -5.36 6.88
CA VAL A 57 -10.32 -4.54 7.62
C VAL A 57 -11.04 -3.59 8.59
N LEU A 58 -12.11 -2.93 8.14
CA LEU A 58 -12.85 -1.98 8.97
C LEU A 58 -13.54 -2.66 10.16
N GLU A 59 -14.05 -3.87 9.99
CA GLU A 59 -14.70 -4.67 11.03
C GLU A 59 -13.72 -5.37 11.98
N ALA A 60 -12.45 -5.47 11.62
CA ALA A 60 -11.45 -6.20 12.40
C ALA A 60 -11.09 -5.54 13.74
N GLY A 61 -11.44 -4.26 13.92
CA GLY A 61 -11.10 -3.49 15.11
C GLY A 61 -9.71 -2.87 15.08
N GLN A 62 -9.55 -1.84 15.90
CA GLN A 62 -8.35 -0.97 15.87
C GLN A 62 -7.04 -1.73 16.11
N ALA A 63 -7.02 -2.71 17.03
CA ALA A 63 -5.81 -3.47 17.33
C ALA A 63 -5.29 -4.22 16.09
N ARG A 64 -6.17 -4.89 15.36
CA ARG A 64 -5.81 -5.65 14.16
C ARG A 64 -5.49 -4.74 12.96
N GLN A 65 -6.17 -3.62 12.87
CA GLN A 65 -5.82 -2.57 11.91
C GLN A 65 -4.41 -2.03 12.16
N LEU A 66 -4.05 -1.77 13.41
CA LEU A 66 -2.71 -1.33 13.78
C LEU A 66 -1.63 -2.37 13.43
N GLU A 67 -1.90 -3.65 13.67
CA GLU A 67 -1.02 -4.73 13.24
C GLU A 67 -0.82 -4.71 11.72
N LEU A 68 -1.91 -4.56 10.95
CA LEU A 68 -1.85 -4.43 9.49
C LEU A 68 -0.96 -3.26 9.05
N LEU A 69 -1.11 -2.09 9.66
CA LEU A 69 -0.27 -0.93 9.35
C LEU A 69 1.21 -1.20 9.62
N ARG A 70 1.51 -1.87 10.73
CA ARG A 70 2.88 -2.23 11.13
C ARG A 70 3.54 -3.26 10.21
N MET A 71 2.77 -4.04 9.45
CA MET A 71 3.31 -4.99 8.47
C MET A 71 3.87 -4.32 7.23
N HIS A 72 3.54 -3.06 6.96
CA HIS A 72 4.06 -2.33 5.81
C HIS A 72 5.53 -1.96 6.04
N PRO A 73 6.43 -2.20 5.07
CA PRO A 73 7.81 -1.73 5.16
C PRO A 73 7.85 -0.20 5.04
N PRO A 74 8.87 0.45 5.63
CA PRO A 74 9.09 1.88 5.45
C PRO A 74 9.18 2.26 3.97
N LEU A 75 8.59 3.38 3.58
CA LEU A 75 8.44 3.77 2.17
C LEU A 75 9.79 3.87 1.44
N GLY A 76 10.83 4.36 2.10
CA GLY A 76 12.17 4.52 1.53
C GLY A 76 12.82 3.22 1.06
N THR A 77 12.46 2.06 1.64
CA THR A 77 13.01 0.75 1.25
C THR A 77 12.45 0.24 -0.08
N ARG A 78 11.30 0.74 -0.52
CA ARG A 78 10.63 0.36 -1.79
C ARG A 78 11.01 1.26 -2.96
N LEU A 79 11.53 2.46 -2.70
CA LEU A 79 11.96 3.37 -3.75
C LEU A 79 13.33 2.91 -4.27
N LYS A 80 13.30 2.04 -5.28
CA LYS A 80 14.53 1.56 -5.95
C LYS A 80 15.21 2.71 -6.68
N LEU A 81 16.53 2.72 -6.67
CA LEU A 81 17.40 3.62 -7.45
C LEU A 81 17.07 3.65 -8.96
N SER A 82 16.42 2.58 -9.47
CA SER A 82 16.08 2.42 -10.87
C SER A 82 15.09 3.44 -11.43
N ASP A 83 14.28 4.09 -10.59
CA ASP A 83 13.35 5.11 -11.06
C ASP A 83 14.02 6.45 -11.36
N TYR A 84 15.27 6.63 -10.88
CA TYR A 84 16.09 7.81 -11.11
C TYR A 84 17.23 7.58 -12.13
N SER A 85 17.59 6.33 -12.42
CA SER A 85 18.69 6.00 -13.32
C SER A 85 18.29 5.92 -14.79
N ARG A 86 17.04 6.21 -15.15
CA ARG A 86 16.56 6.13 -16.53
C ARG A 86 16.90 7.35 -17.40
N THR A 87 17.45 8.41 -16.83
CA THR A 87 18.03 9.49 -17.61
C THR A 87 19.55 9.36 -17.56
N GLU A 88 20.13 8.78 -18.60
CA GLU A 88 21.58 8.60 -18.78
C GLU A 88 22.40 9.91 -18.78
N GLN A 89 21.80 11.04 -18.41
CA GLN A 89 22.42 12.36 -18.31
C GLN A 89 21.96 13.13 -17.06
N ALA A 90 21.82 12.43 -15.92
CA ALA A 90 21.56 13.15 -14.68
C ALA A 90 22.79 13.99 -14.29
N ASP A 91 22.63 15.30 -14.25
CA ASP A 91 23.59 16.22 -13.67
C ASP A 91 23.97 15.77 -12.24
N ALA A 92 25.25 15.82 -11.89
CA ALA A 92 25.74 15.46 -10.56
C ALA A 92 24.99 16.18 -9.44
N GLY A 93 24.57 17.44 -9.67
CA GLY A 93 23.74 18.21 -8.75
C GLY A 93 22.34 17.62 -8.51
N LEU A 94 21.72 17.03 -9.53
CA LEU A 94 20.41 16.36 -9.42
C LEU A 94 20.51 15.07 -8.61
N LEU A 95 21.58 14.31 -8.79
CA LEU A 95 21.85 13.10 -8.02
C LEU A 95 22.10 13.42 -6.54
N GLU A 96 22.80 14.51 -6.26
CA GLU A 96 23.08 14.96 -4.90
C GLU A 96 21.82 15.48 -4.20
N ALA A 97 20.97 16.22 -4.91
CA ALA A 97 19.64 16.64 -4.41
C ALA A 97 18.75 15.44 -4.11
N ALA A 98 18.69 14.46 -5.00
CA ALA A 98 17.93 13.22 -4.78
C ALA A 98 18.45 12.41 -3.58
N ALA A 99 19.77 12.38 -3.37
CA ALA A 99 20.37 11.74 -2.20
C ALA A 99 20.03 12.47 -0.89
N ALA A 100 20.00 13.81 -0.92
CA ALA A 100 19.59 14.63 0.23
C ALA A 100 18.11 14.42 0.58
N GLU A 101 17.23 14.40 -0.42
CA GLU A 101 15.80 14.14 -0.25
C GLU A 101 15.54 12.74 0.33
N ARG A 102 16.31 11.74 -0.07
CA ARG A 102 16.21 10.39 0.51
C ARG A 102 16.61 10.34 1.97
N ARG A 103 17.72 10.98 2.33
CA ARG A 103 18.14 11.08 3.73
C ARG A 103 17.10 11.78 4.58
N GLU A 104 16.48 12.83 4.05
CA GLU A 104 15.38 13.52 4.72
C GLU A 104 14.17 12.59 4.88
N LEU A 105 13.78 11.85 3.85
CA LEU A 105 12.69 10.89 3.91
C LEU A 105 12.94 9.80 4.95
N GLU A 106 14.16 9.27 5.02
CA GLU A 106 14.53 8.28 6.04
C GLU A 106 14.41 8.84 7.45
N THR A 107 14.83 10.08 7.65
CA THR A 107 14.70 10.77 8.94
C THR A 107 13.24 11.00 9.30
N LEU A 108 12.45 11.51 8.37
CA LEU A 108 11.01 11.74 8.55
C LEU A 108 10.25 10.42 8.81
N ASN A 109 10.60 9.34 8.13
CA ASN A 109 10.01 8.02 8.38
C ASN A 109 10.25 7.54 9.81
N ARG A 110 11.46 7.69 10.33
CA ARG A 110 11.79 7.33 11.71
C ARG A 110 11.02 8.18 12.72
N ASP A 111 10.96 9.49 12.51
CA ASP A 111 10.25 10.42 13.37
C ASP A 111 8.75 10.19 13.34
N TYR A 112 8.21 9.90 12.14
CA TYR A 112 6.81 9.55 11.94
C TYR A 112 6.43 8.27 12.71
N GLU A 113 7.23 7.20 12.54
CA GLU A 113 6.98 5.92 13.23
C GLU A 113 7.10 6.06 14.75
N ARG A 114 8.05 6.86 15.22
CA ARG A 114 8.19 7.16 16.65
C ARG A 114 6.99 7.91 17.20
N LYS A 115 6.43 8.83 16.42
CA LYS A 115 5.26 9.63 16.83
C LYS A 115 3.97 8.82 16.82
N PHE A 116 3.72 8.05 15.76
CA PHE A 116 2.41 7.41 15.52
C PHE A 116 2.38 5.92 15.83
N GLY A 117 3.52 5.25 15.94
CA GLY A 117 3.62 3.83 16.25
C GLY A 117 3.38 2.88 15.07
N PHE A 118 3.35 3.40 13.84
CA PHE A 118 3.29 2.67 12.59
C PHE A 118 4.06 3.42 11.49
N PRO A 119 4.51 2.75 10.42
CA PRO A 119 5.31 3.40 9.38
C PRO A 119 4.48 4.40 8.56
N PHE A 120 5.15 5.37 7.96
CA PHE A 120 4.54 6.26 6.97
C PHE A 120 4.16 5.46 5.72
N ILE A 121 2.88 5.43 5.40
CA ILE A 121 2.30 4.70 4.26
C ILE A 121 1.69 5.69 3.30
N LEU A 122 2.07 5.58 2.02
CA LEU A 122 1.55 6.38 0.92
C LEU A 122 1.42 5.50 -0.32
N ALA A 123 0.30 5.60 -1.02
CA ALA A 123 0.12 4.97 -2.32
C ALA A 123 0.95 5.73 -3.36
N VAL A 124 2.01 5.10 -3.86
CA VAL A 124 3.04 5.73 -4.71
C VAL A 124 2.99 5.21 -6.14
N ARG A 125 1.89 5.41 -6.84
CA ARG A 125 1.81 5.13 -8.28
C ARG A 125 1.86 6.47 -9.02
N ASN A 126 2.91 6.66 -9.84
CA ASN A 126 3.18 7.91 -10.58
C ASN A 126 3.36 9.16 -9.70
N VAL A 127 4.04 9.03 -8.58
CA VAL A 127 4.29 10.12 -7.61
C VAL A 127 5.80 10.41 -7.54
N SER A 128 6.20 11.69 -7.57
CA SER A 128 7.59 12.12 -7.45
C SER A 128 8.09 12.02 -6.00
N LEU A 129 9.42 11.93 -5.82
CA LEU A 129 10.04 11.93 -4.49
C LEU A 129 9.71 13.22 -3.72
N SER A 130 9.74 14.37 -4.40
CA SER A 130 9.36 15.66 -3.80
C SER A 130 7.93 15.66 -3.26
N SER A 131 6.98 15.06 -4.00
CA SER A 131 5.59 14.90 -3.56
C SER A 131 5.46 13.98 -2.36
N ILE A 132 6.23 12.90 -2.32
CA ILE A 132 6.29 11.97 -1.18
C ILE A 132 6.80 12.70 0.07
N LEU A 133 7.89 13.44 -0.06
CA LEU A 133 8.45 14.25 1.02
C LEU A 133 7.45 15.28 1.55
N ASN A 134 6.79 16.02 0.66
CA ASN A 134 5.80 17.01 1.05
C ASN A 134 4.62 16.38 1.78
N SER A 135 4.16 15.22 1.34
CA SER A 135 3.12 14.44 2.04
C SER A 135 3.58 14.06 3.45
N CYS A 136 4.80 13.56 3.60
CA CYS A 136 5.32 13.17 4.91
C CYS A 136 5.48 14.36 5.84
N ARG A 137 6.01 15.48 5.35
CA ARG A 137 6.16 16.75 6.13
C ARG A 137 4.81 17.26 6.62
N THR A 138 3.77 17.16 5.82
CA THR A 138 2.41 17.57 6.19
C THR A 138 1.81 16.62 7.20
N ARG A 139 1.86 15.33 6.92
CA ARG A 139 1.19 14.30 7.70
C ARG A 139 1.80 14.07 9.08
N ILE A 140 3.11 14.28 9.23
CA ILE A 140 3.78 14.17 10.54
C ILE A 140 3.24 15.18 11.56
N ASN A 141 2.62 16.26 11.12
CA ASN A 141 2.05 17.31 11.98
C ASN A 141 0.56 17.08 12.30
N ALA A 142 -0.06 16.06 11.74
CA ALA A 142 -1.46 15.73 12.01
C ALA A 142 -1.66 15.14 13.41
N ASP A 143 -2.90 15.13 13.88
CA ASP A 143 -3.26 14.40 15.11
C ASP A 143 -3.31 12.88 14.86
N ALA A 144 -3.14 12.12 15.96
CA ALA A 144 -3.00 10.67 15.88
C ALA A 144 -4.22 9.97 15.25
N LYS A 145 -5.44 10.46 15.54
CA LYS A 145 -6.67 9.85 14.99
C LYS A 145 -6.79 10.11 13.49
N SER A 146 -6.63 11.35 13.07
CA SER A 146 -6.71 11.73 11.65
C SER A 146 -5.66 11.00 10.83
N GLU A 147 -4.47 10.84 11.39
CA GLU A 147 -3.37 10.17 10.70
C GLU A 147 -3.56 8.65 10.61
N PHE A 148 -4.14 8.03 11.63
CA PHE A 148 -4.53 6.63 11.58
C PHE A 148 -5.57 6.38 10.46
N ASP A 149 -6.60 7.21 10.41
CA ASP A 149 -7.66 7.12 9.39
C ASP A 149 -7.09 7.36 7.97
N GLU A 150 -6.19 8.33 7.82
CA GLU A 150 -5.53 8.61 6.54
C GLU A 150 -4.63 7.45 6.11
N THR A 151 -3.91 6.85 7.04
CA THR A 151 -3.03 5.72 6.76
C THR A 151 -3.82 4.51 6.28
N LEU A 152 -4.98 4.22 6.89
CA LEU A 152 -5.89 3.19 6.38
C LEU A 152 -6.38 3.49 4.96
N ARG A 153 -6.73 4.74 4.66
CA ARG A 153 -7.10 5.15 3.29
C ARG A 153 -5.98 4.90 2.29
N GLN A 154 -4.73 5.17 2.65
CA GLN A 154 -3.58 4.88 1.80
C GLN A 154 -3.39 3.38 1.58
N VAL A 155 -3.58 2.56 2.62
CA VAL A 155 -3.55 1.09 2.51
C VAL A 155 -4.63 0.60 1.55
N PHE A 156 -5.84 1.14 1.63
CA PHE A 156 -6.92 0.79 0.70
C PHE A 156 -6.61 1.17 -0.74
N LYS A 157 -5.98 2.32 -0.98
CA LYS A 157 -5.51 2.70 -2.32
C LYS A 157 -4.47 1.73 -2.88
N ILE A 158 -3.51 1.33 -2.06
CA ILE A 158 -2.48 0.35 -2.44
C ILE A 158 -3.14 -0.99 -2.80
N ALA A 159 -4.08 -1.46 -1.98
CA ALA A 159 -4.85 -2.67 -2.23
C ALA A 159 -5.64 -2.58 -3.55
N GLY A 160 -6.29 -1.44 -3.80
CA GLY A 160 -7.01 -1.17 -5.05
C GLY A 160 -6.11 -1.25 -6.29
N PHE A 161 -4.90 -0.70 -6.22
CA PHE A 161 -3.92 -0.83 -7.30
C PHE A 161 -3.52 -2.29 -7.55
N ARG A 162 -3.26 -3.05 -6.48
CA ARG A 162 -2.90 -4.48 -6.57
C ARG A 162 -4.06 -5.31 -7.14
N LEU A 163 -5.29 -5.02 -6.74
CA LEU A 163 -6.48 -5.68 -7.29
C LEU A 163 -6.67 -5.36 -8.77
N ALA A 164 -6.45 -4.12 -9.21
CA ALA A 164 -6.52 -3.73 -10.61
C ALA A 164 -5.47 -4.46 -11.49
N ASP A 165 -4.34 -4.81 -10.92
CA ASP A 165 -3.32 -5.61 -11.60
C ASP A 165 -3.69 -7.12 -11.68
N LEU A 166 -4.56 -7.60 -10.79
CA LEU A 166 -4.93 -9.02 -10.67
C LEU A 166 -6.27 -9.38 -11.35
N VAL A 167 -7.21 -8.42 -11.41
CA VAL A 167 -8.58 -8.62 -11.90
C VAL A 167 -8.91 -7.58 -12.97
N GLY A 168 -9.29 -8.05 -14.14
CA GLY A 168 -9.71 -7.18 -15.27
C GLY A 168 -11.17 -6.78 -15.23
#